data_a0ae311956cc2e752e18f2c8838b7425
#
_entry.id   a0ae311956cc2e752e18f2c8838b7425
#
_cell.length_a   1.000
_cell.length_b   1.000
_cell.length_c   1.000
_cell.angle_alpha   90.00
_cell.angle_beta   90.00
_cell.angle_gamma   90.00
#
_symmetry.space_group_name_H-M   'P 1'
#
loop_
_entity.id
_entity.type
_entity.pdbx_description
1 polymer ?
#
loop_
_entity_poly.entity_id
_entity_poly.type
_entity_poly.pdbx_seq_one_letter_code
_entity_poly.pdbx_strand_id
1 'polypeptide(L)'
;MRINPDEIKYPRSKYIMGIEWLSERIGYPVPEIKGDTYPMTWGPDNEIYTASGDPLWGGSGDDRLSAYSGLDVEKFIGSPEDYKIIKLNEMIDYVGWGGNGPKPTGMICVDGLLYLAVQNMRRTQTPPFGLGSQHGSDAQIIFSQYNNDKDRGTLWTPSFENINKKEVMFPGYKFGGPSFVNFGKNNENARDDYVYAVSGDQWDNGSNIRLGRVLKDKIMLRECWEWVCAYTHTGDAVWSNKLDDSMPVLSMYKCVGCPEMVYLKSINRYILMTWRLHEDFSYNNGTDLFIFESPEPWGPFSLVYFEEYWEGKTFNPYCPRLPLKWVEPDGVTCWMQYSGSWSPLPEAQEGKYYRSNIRKFKFII
;
A
#
# COMPACT_ATOMS: atom_id res chain seq x y z
N MET A 1 8.80 -20.74 -8.73
CA MET A 1 8.52 -21.78 -7.72
C MET A 1 7.03 -21.72 -7.42
N ARG A 2 6.29 -22.72 -7.88
CA ARG A 2 4.86 -22.84 -7.55
C ARG A 2 4.72 -22.93 -6.04
N ILE A 3 3.93 -22.05 -5.43
CA ILE A 3 3.50 -22.25 -4.06
C ILE A 3 2.21 -23.07 -4.13
N ASN A 4 2.27 -24.27 -3.59
CA ASN A 4 1.06 -24.96 -3.21
C ASN A 4 0.42 -24.13 -2.06
N PRO A 5 -0.86 -23.75 -2.14
CA PRO A 5 -1.55 -23.08 -1.02
C PRO A 5 -1.38 -23.79 0.33
N ASP A 6 -1.19 -25.11 0.30
CA ASP A 6 -0.93 -25.92 1.50
C ASP A 6 0.50 -25.77 2.06
N GLU A 7 1.41 -25.14 1.31
CA GLU A 7 2.78 -24.82 1.77
C GLU A 7 2.86 -23.44 2.45
N ILE A 8 1.79 -22.64 2.41
CA ILE A 8 1.70 -21.40 3.16
C ILE A 8 1.59 -21.77 4.65
N LYS A 9 2.62 -21.42 5.42
CA LYS A 9 2.76 -21.80 6.86
C LYS A 9 1.69 -21.23 7.80
N TYR A 10 0.75 -20.43 7.27
CA TYR A 10 -0.32 -19.83 8.05
C TYR A 10 -1.57 -20.71 8.00
N PRO A 11 -2.26 -20.92 9.15
CA PRO A 11 -3.49 -21.69 9.15
C PRO A 11 -4.54 -21.00 8.28
N ARG A 12 -5.44 -21.77 7.69
CA ARG A 12 -6.65 -21.22 7.07
C ARG A 12 -7.51 -20.55 8.12
N SER A 13 -8.06 -19.39 7.79
CA SER A 13 -9.01 -18.72 8.68
C SER A 13 -10.24 -19.62 8.92
N LYS A 14 -10.68 -19.64 10.17
CA LYS A 14 -11.92 -20.28 10.60
C LYS A 14 -13.05 -19.25 10.74
N TYR A 15 -12.72 -17.98 10.58
CA TYR A 15 -13.66 -16.88 10.73
C TYR A 15 -14.07 -16.30 9.37
N ILE A 16 -13.11 -16.10 8.46
CA ILE A 16 -13.35 -15.71 7.08
C ILE A 16 -12.88 -16.86 6.18
N MET A 17 -13.82 -17.61 5.64
CA MET A 17 -13.55 -18.84 4.89
C MET A 17 -13.03 -18.61 3.48
N GLY A 18 -13.05 -17.36 3.00
CA GLY A 18 -12.59 -16.99 1.68
C GLY A 18 -13.21 -15.69 1.18
N ILE A 19 -13.06 -15.43 -0.11
CA ILE A 19 -13.77 -14.36 -0.80
C ILE A 19 -14.50 -14.92 -2.02
N GLU A 20 -15.53 -14.22 -2.46
CA GLU A 20 -16.23 -14.41 -3.71
C GLU A 20 -16.12 -13.14 -4.54
N TRP A 21 -15.61 -13.25 -5.77
CA TRP A 21 -15.62 -12.15 -6.73
C TRP A 21 -17.03 -11.92 -7.27
N LEU A 22 -17.56 -10.70 -7.13
CA LEU A 22 -18.94 -10.36 -7.49
C LEU A 22 -19.03 -9.56 -8.80
N SER A 23 -17.92 -9.10 -9.33
CA SER A 23 -17.89 -8.37 -10.60
C SER A 23 -16.65 -8.73 -11.42
N GLU A 24 -16.67 -8.34 -12.69
CA GLU A 24 -15.47 -8.22 -13.48
C GLU A 24 -14.66 -7.00 -13.04
N ARG A 25 -13.41 -6.94 -13.47
CA ARG A 25 -12.53 -5.78 -13.25
C ARG A 25 -13.05 -4.56 -13.99
N ILE A 26 -13.07 -3.44 -13.30
CA ILE A 26 -13.39 -2.12 -13.85
C ILE A 26 -12.12 -1.27 -13.79
N GLY A 27 -11.57 -0.94 -14.96
CA GLY A 27 -10.44 0.01 -15.04
C GLY A 27 -10.96 1.44 -15.17
N TYR A 28 -10.30 2.39 -14.51
CA TYR A 28 -10.68 3.80 -14.63
C TYR A 28 -10.59 4.26 -16.09
N PRO A 29 -11.65 4.87 -16.66
CA PRO A 29 -11.76 5.05 -18.10
C PRO A 29 -10.86 6.15 -18.68
N VAL A 30 -10.27 7.00 -17.86
CA VAL A 30 -9.60 8.22 -18.34
C VAL A 30 -8.11 7.99 -18.55
N PRO A 31 -7.58 8.26 -19.76
CA PRO A 31 -6.15 8.10 -20.05
C PRO A 31 -5.25 9.15 -19.39
N GLU A 32 -5.82 10.21 -18.84
CA GLU A 32 -5.11 11.35 -18.28
C GLU A 32 -4.60 11.12 -16.86
N ILE A 33 -5.17 10.13 -16.13
CA ILE A 33 -4.78 9.80 -14.78
C ILE A 33 -4.09 8.44 -14.80
N LYS A 34 -2.77 8.51 -14.80
CA LYS A 34 -1.88 7.36 -14.79
C LYS A 34 -1.16 7.28 -13.45
N GLY A 35 -0.64 6.13 -13.17
CA GLY A 35 0.18 5.93 -11.99
C GLY A 35 -0.10 4.60 -11.30
N ASP A 36 0.57 4.42 -10.19
CA ASP A 36 0.50 3.19 -9.42
C ASP A 36 0.43 3.41 -7.91
N THR A 37 0.35 2.32 -7.20
CA THR A 37 0.33 2.16 -5.74
C THR A 37 -0.94 2.58 -5.04
N TYR A 38 -1.46 3.75 -5.25
CA TYR A 38 -2.73 4.29 -4.73
C TYR A 38 -3.01 3.95 -3.24
N PRO A 39 -2.12 4.26 -2.28
CA PRO A 39 -2.48 4.11 -0.88
C PRO A 39 -3.66 5.04 -0.55
N MET A 40 -4.67 4.52 0.14
CA MET A 40 -5.95 5.20 0.30
C MET A 40 -6.30 5.49 1.74
N THR A 41 -7.00 6.61 1.96
CA THR A 41 -7.62 6.94 3.25
C THR A 41 -8.96 7.64 3.06
N TRP A 42 -9.86 7.43 4.01
CA TRP A 42 -11.18 8.06 4.00
C TRP A 42 -11.15 9.37 4.79
N GLY A 43 -11.29 10.48 4.07
CA GLY A 43 -11.26 11.83 4.65
C GLY A 43 -12.56 12.24 5.36
N PRO A 44 -12.50 13.30 6.18
CA PRO A 44 -13.66 13.79 6.94
C PRO A 44 -14.78 14.37 6.07
N ASP A 45 -14.47 14.79 4.84
CA ASP A 45 -15.45 15.25 3.84
C ASP A 45 -16.20 14.11 3.14
N ASN A 46 -15.99 12.88 3.60
CA ASN A 46 -16.58 11.67 3.06
C ASN A 46 -16.03 11.25 1.69
N GLU A 47 -14.84 11.69 1.31
CA GLU A 47 -14.17 11.29 0.09
C GLU A 47 -12.91 10.46 0.37
N ILE A 48 -12.40 9.75 -0.64
CA ILE A 48 -11.16 9.00 -0.55
C ILE A 48 -10.00 9.88 -1.03
N TYR A 49 -8.97 9.99 -0.23
CA TYR A 49 -7.70 10.61 -0.59
C TYR A 49 -6.68 9.52 -0.89
N THR A 50 -5.85 9.76 -1.90
CA THR A 50 -4.83 8.82 -2.38
C THR A 50 -3.64 9.57 -2.96
N ALA A 51 -2.61 8.82 -3.30
CA ALA A 51 -1.49 9.32 -4.10
C ALA A 51 -1.09 8.26 -5.12
N SER A 52 -0.65 8.68 -6.30
CA SER A 52 -0.09 7.80 -7.32
C SER A 52 1.39 8.08 -7.54
N GLY A 53 2.16 7.02 -7.75
CA GLY A 53 3.54 7.09 -8.21
C GLY A 53 3.62 7.01 -9.73
N ASP A 54 4.75 7.46 -10.29
CA ASP A 54 5.03 7.46 -11.73
C ASP A 54 3.92 8.08 -12.60
N PRO A 55 3.41 9.26 -12.26
CA PRO A 55 2.28 9.87 -12.97
C PRO A 55 2.59 10.19 -14.44
N LEU A 56 3.88 10.23 -14.81
CA LEU A 56 4.34 10.51 -16.19
C LEU A 56 4.70 9.25 -16.98
N TRP A 57 4.52 8.05 -16.40
CA TRP A 57 4.85 6.81 -17.08
C TRP A 57 4.13 6.65 -18.43
N GLY A 58 4.88 6.26 -19.47
CA GLY A 58 4.33 6.08 -20.81
C GLY A 58 4.09 7.38 -21.58
N GLY A 59 4.59 8.53 -21.11
CA GLY A 59 4.65 9.76 -21.89
C GLY A 59 5.65 9.65 -23.05
N SER A 60 5.35 10.30 -24.18
CA SER A 60 6.18 10.36 -25.37
C SER A 60 7.39 11.30 -25.18
N GLY A 61 8.35 10.90 -24.38
CA GLY A 61 9.58 11.66 -24.18
C GLY A 61 10.77 10.75 -23.95
N ASP A 62 11.91 11.11 -24.52
CA ASP A 62 13.17 10.39 -24.40
C ASP A 62 13.77 10.41 -22.98
N ASP A 63 13.04 11.00 -22.03
CA ASP A 63 13.47 11.23 -20.67
C ASP A 63 12.85 10.20 -19.72
N ARG A 64 13.33 8.95 -19.84
CA ARG A 64 12.89 7.85 -18.96
C ARG A 64 13.19 8.08 -17.47
N LEU A 65 14.09 9.00 -17.16
CA LEU A 65 14.39 9.36 -15.76
C LEU A 65 13.28 10.24 -15.17
N SER A 66 12.67 11.12 -15.96
CA SER A 66 11.54 11.92 -15.50
C SER A 66 10.25 11.10 -15.33
N ALA A 67 10.13 9.98 -16.06
CA ALA A 67 8.97 9.10 -15.97
C ALA A 67 8.83 8.40 -14.60
N TYR A 68 9.93 8.24 -13.87
CA TYR A 68 9.96 7.61 -12.53
C TYR A 68 9.99 8.63 -11.39
N SER A 69 9.87 9.90 -11.67
CA SER A 69 9.91 10.94 -10.66
C SER A 69 8.53 11.50 -10.37
N GLY A 70 8.38 12.01 -9.16
CA GLY A 70 7.16 12.69 -8.74
C GLY A 70 6.07 11.77 -8.20
N LEU A 71 5.11 12.44 -7.62
CA LEU A 71 3.88 11.88 -7.07
C LEU A 71 2.72 12.78 -7.48
N ASP A 72 1.56 12.21 -7.73
CA ASP A 72 0.31 12.95 -7.75
C ASP A 72 -0.48 12.64 -6.48
N VAL A 73 -1.00 13.66 -5.83
CA VAL A 73 -1.99 13.52 -4.76
C VAL A 73 -3.36 13.73 -5.36
N GLU A 74 -4.26 12.81 -5.10
CA GLU A 74 -5.54 12.70 -5.77
C GLU A 74 -6.68 12.50 -4.77
N LYS A 75 -7.90 12.77 -5.23
CA LYS A 75 -9.14 12.55 -4.50
C LYS A 75 -10.11 11.77 -5.37
N PHE A 76 -10.65 10.68 -4.82
CA PHE A 76 -11.69 9.89 -5.46
C PHE A 76 -13.04 10.32 -4.89
N ILE A 77 -13.92 10.86 -5.75
CA ILE A 77 -15.23 11.39 -5.39
C ILE A 77 -16.30 10.48 -5.96
N GLY A 78 -17.25 10.08 -5.13
CA GLY A 78 -18.39 9.27 -5.55
C GLY A 78 -18.37 7.82 -5.04
N SER A 79 -19.20 7.00 -5.66
CA SER A 79 -19.31 5.57 -5.42
C SER A 79 -18.33 4.78 -6.32
N PRO A 80 -18.05 3.52 -6.00
CA PRO A 80 -17.12 2.73 -6.82
C PRO A 80 -17.59 2.55 -8.28
N GLU A 81 -18.88 2.58 -8.54
CA GLU A 81 -19.41 2.42 -9.89
C GLU A 81 -19.29 3.68 -10.76
N ASP A 82 -19.17 4.87 -10.16
CA ASP A 82 -19.18 6.15 -10.87
C ASP A 82 -18.17 7.19 -10.36
N TYR A 83 -17.14 6.74 -9.60
CA TYR A 83 -16.18 7.66 -9.01
C TYR A 83 -15.40 8.47 -10.05
N LYS A 84 -15.02 9.67 -9.63
CA LYS A 84 -14.15 10.56 -10.39
C LYS A 84 -12.86 10.79 -9.63
N ILE A 85 -11.75 10.80 -10.34
CA ILE A 85 -10.44 11.14 -9.78
C ILE A 85 -10.16 12.62 -10.09
N ILE A 86 -9.82 13.36 -9.03
CA ILE A 86 -9.41 14.76 -9.14
C ILE A 86 -7.98 14.86 -8.62
N LYS A 87 -7.09 15.42 -9.42
CA LYS A 87 -5.74 15.78 -9.00
C LYS A 87 -5.81 16.98 -8.06
N LEU A 88 -5.22 16.84 -6.89
CA LEU A 88 -5.13 17.88 -5.87
C LEU A 88 -3.78 18.57 -5.89
N ASN A 89 -2.70 17.80 -6.02
CA ASN A 89 -1.34 18.30 -6.03
C ASN A 89 -0.47 17.44 -6.92
N GLU A 90 0.22 18.06 -7.86
CA GLU A 90 1.21 17.43 -8.72
C GLU A 90 2.60 17.74 -8.15
N MET A 91 3.24 16.71 -7.59
CA MET A 91 4.58 16.82 -7.01
C MET A 91 5.62 16.24 -7.96
N ILE A 92 5.63 16.68 -9.20
CA ILE A 92 6.51 16.18 -10.27
C ILE A 92 7.99 16.37 -9.89
N ASP A 93 8.31 17.49 -9.24
CA ASP A 93 9.67 17.82 -8.82
C ASP A 93 10.13 17.08 -7.54
N TYR A 94 9.26 16.28 -6.93
CA TYR A 94 9.61 15.45 -5.81
C TYR A 94 10.33 14.18 -6.29
N VAL A 95 11.62 14.28 -6.45
CA VAL A 95 12.43 13.20 -7.07
C VAL A 95 12.93 12.15 -6.08
N GLY A 96 12.76 12.38 -4.77
CA GLY A 96 13.38 11.55 -3.75
C GLY A 96 14.91 11.55 -3.88
N TRP A 97 15.59 10.66 -3.19
CA TRP A 97 17.05 10.53 -3.25
C TRP A 97 17.54 9.11 -3.55
N GLY A 98 16.63 8.23 -3.92
CA GLY A 98 16.94 6.83 -4.27
C GLY A 98 17.47 6.63 -5.69
N GLY A 99 17.31 7.62 -6.56
CA GLY A 99 17.72 7.56 -7.96
C GLY A 99 16.71 6.87 -8.89
N ASN A 100 15.58 6.40 -8.34
CA ASN A 100 14.49 5.75 -9.11
C ASN A 100 13.12 6.26 -8.71
N GLY A 101 13.08 7.47 -8.20
CA GLY A 101 11.88 8.18 -7.78
C GLY A 101 11.30 7.72 -6.43
N PRO A 102 10.39 8.51 -5.88
CA PRO A 102 9.59 8.16 -4.72
C PRO A 102 8.41 7.30 -5.14
N LYS A 103 7.92 6.45 -4.20
CA LYS A 103 6.69 5.69 -4.36
C LYS A 103 5.78 5.93 -3.15
N PRO A 104 4.52 6.33 -3.32
CA PRO A 104 3.59 6.44 -2.21
C PRO A 104 3.21 5.03 -1.74
N THR A 105 3.34 4.77 -0.44
CA THR A 105 3.11 3.43 0.11
C THR A 105 1.99 3.37 1.12
N GLY A 106 1.72 4.47 1.84
CA GLY A 106 0.66 4.53 2.84
C GLY A 106 0.07 5.92 2.96
N MET A 107 -1.24 6.02 3.14
CA MET A 107 -1.93 7.28 3.42
C MET A 107 -2.89 7.09 4.58
N ILE A 108 -2.96 8.07 5.45
CA ILE A 108 -3.92 8.11 6.55
C ILE A 108 -4.38 9.53 6.82
N CYS A 109 -5.66 9.68 7.15
CA CYS A 109 -6.23 10.91 7.67
C CYS A 109 -6.50 10.75 9.17
N VAL A 110 -5.91 11.60 9.99
CA VAL A 110 -6.06 11.61 11.44
C VAL A 110 -6.32 13.03 11.92
N ASP A 111 -7.41 13.24 12.64
CA ASP A 111 -7.79 14.55 13.19
C ASP A 111 -7.74 15.69 12.15
N GLY A 112 -8.12 15.39 10.89
CA GLY A 112 -8.15 16.35 9.78
C GLY A 112 -6.79 16.65 9.14
N LEU A 113 -5.74 15.92 9.50
CA LEU A 113 -4.43 15.97 8.84
C LEU A 113 -4.24 14.73 7.96
N LEU A 114 -3.74 14.95 6.75
CA LEU A 114 -3.33 13.88 5.85
C LEU A 114 -1.84 13.60 6.02
N TYR A 115 -1.50 12.33 6.18
CA TYR A 115 -0.12 11.83 6.23
C TYR A 115 0.09 10.88 5.06
N LEU A 116 1.18 11.08 4.33
CA LEU A 116 1.58 10.25 3.20
C LEU A 116 2.97 9.66 3.48
N ALA A 117 3.03 8.34 3.55
CA ALA A 117 4.29 7.61 3.60
C ALA A 117 4.83 7.41 2.20
N VAL A 118 6.10 7.70 2.02
CA VAL A 118 6.81 7.65 0.75
C VAL A 118 8.05 6.79 0.88
N GLN A 119 8.14 5.77 0.05
CA GLN A 119 9.33 4.94 -0.11
C GLN A 119 10.26 5.56 -1.14
N ASN A 120 11.55 5.65 -0.83
CA ASN A 120 12.58 6.00 -1.81
C ASN A 120 13.10 4.75 -2.49
N MET A 121 13.04 4.74 -3.81
CA MET A 121 13.47 3.62 -4.63
C MET A 121 14.91 3.82 -5.08
N ARG A 122 15.72 2.76 -4.96
CA ARG A 122 17.07 2.71 -5.53
C ARG A 122 17.11 1.77 -6.72
N ARG A 123 17.93 2.14 -7.69
CA ARG A 123 18.32 1.26 -8.78
C ARG A 123 19.67 0.65 -8.47
N THR A 124 19.79 -0.68 -8.58
CA THR A 124 21.08 -1.39 -8.54
C THR A 124 21.33 -2.11 -9.86
N GLN A 125 22.61 -2.31 -10.17
CA GLN A 125 23.00 -3.06 -11.38
C GLN A 125 22.91 -4.57 -11.18
N THR A 126 22.82 -5.02 -9.94
CA THR A 126 22.74 -6.45 -9.60
C THR A 126 21.46 -6.66 -8.78
N PRO A 127 20.40 -7.21 -9.38
CA PRO A 127 19.18 -7.46 -8.67
C PRO A 127 19.35 -8.66 -7.74
N PRO A 128 19.06 -8.54 -6.45
CA PRO A 128 18.52 -9.69 -5.75
C PRO A 128 17.01 -9.73 -5.79
N PHE A 129 16.30 -8.60 -5.99
CA PHE A 129 14.84 -8.49 -5.78
C PHE A 129 14.23 -7.38 -6.64
N GLY A 130 12.91 -7.49 -6.84
CA GLY A 130 12.11 -6.47 -7.49
C GLY A 130 12.25 -6.44 -9.00
N LEU A 131 11.90 -5.33 -9.62
CA LEU A 131 12.00 -5.05 -11.05
C LEU A 131 13.43 -5.20 -11.60
N GLY A 132 14.08 -6.30 -11.29
CA GLY A 132 15.44 -6.59 -11.73
C GLY A 132 16.49 -5.63 -11.20
N SER A 133 16.15 -4.39 -10.90
CA SER A 133 17.10 -3.36 -10.47
C SER A 133 16.53 -2.36 -9.45
N GLN A 134 15.28 -2.51 -9.05
CA GLN A 134 14.62 -1.58 -8.13
C GLN A 134 14.41 -2.23 -6.77
N HIS A 135 14.68 -1.50 -5.70
CA HIS A 135 14.34 -1.88 -4.34
C HIS A 135 14.15 -0.64 -3.46
N GLY A 136 13.30 -0.77 -2.45
CA GLY A 136 13.14 0.25 -1.43
C GLY A 136 14.41 0.42 -0.61
N SER A 137 14.78 1.66 -0.34
CA SER A 137 15.99 1.93 0.44
C SER A 137 15.72 2.48 1.82
N ASP A 138 14.67 3.26 1.93
CA ASP A 138 14.26 3.99 3.13
C ASP A 138 12.90 4.64 2.88
N ALA A 139 12.32 5.22 3.92
CA ALA A 139 11.05 5.93 3.80
C ALA A 139 11.01 7.21 4.64
N GLN A 140 10.10 8.08 4.25
CA GLN A 140 9.71 9.26 5.01
C GLN A 140 8.20 9.39 5.06
N ILE A 141 7.72 10.25 5.96
CA ILE A 141 6.33 10.69 6.00
C ILE A 141 6.31 12.17 5.69
N ILE A 142 5.42 12.55 4.79
CA ILE A 142 5.06 13.94 4.52
C ILE A 142 3.61 14.16 4.96
N PHE A 143 3.24 15.39 5.27
CA PHE A 143 1.89 15.67 5.73
C PHE A 143 1.33 16.96 5.17
N SER A 144 0.00 17.04 5.16
CA SER A 144 -0.73 18.24 4.81
C SER A 144 -2.01 18.31 5.61
N GLN A 145 -2.40 19.52 5.98
CA GLN A 145 -3.68 19.73 6.60
C GLN A 145 -4.79 19.42 5.59
N TYR A 146 -5.82 18.70 6.04
CA TYR A 146 -7.04 18.55 5.27
C TYR A 146 -7.69 19.93 5.08
N ASN A 147 -7.80 20.35 3.84
CA ASN A 147 -8.56 21.54 3.47
C ASN A 147 -9.69 21.11 2.54
N ASN A 148 -10.86 21.68 2.73
CA ASN A 148 -11.98 21.51 1.81
C ASN A 148 -11.56 21.84 0.38
N ASP A 149 -12.33 21.41 -0.61
CA ASP A 149 -12.10 21.56 -2.07
C ASP A 149 -11.63 22.92 -2.57
N LYS A 150 -11.58 23.93 -1.70
CA LYS A 150 -11.13 25.28 -2.03
C LYS A 150 -9.62 25.42 -2.18
N ASP A 151 -8.84 24.52 -1.55
CA ASP A 151 -7.39 24.58 -1.57
C ASP A 151 -6.83 23.48 -2.48
N ARG A 152 -6.97 23.70 -3.77
CA ARG A 152 -6.15 23.01 -4.76
C ARG A 152 -4.71 23.47 -4.57
N GLY A 153 -3.82 22.56 -4.23
CA GLY A 153 -2.41 22.89 -4.05
C GLY A 153 -1.94 22.88 -2.60
N THR A 154 -2.56 22.04 -1.76
CA THR A 154 -2.06 21.73 -0.44
C THR A 154 -0.60 21.27 -0.55
N LEU A 155 0.32 22.07 -0.03
CA LEU A 155 1.73 21.73 -0.03
C LEU A 155 1.98 20.61 0.98
N TRP A 156 2.42 19.49 0.50
CA TRP A 156 2.92 18.42 1.33
C TRP A 156 4.28 18.82 1.89
N THR A 157 4.40 18.84 3.20
CA THR A 157 5.64 19.19 3.90
C THR A 157 6.33 17.90 4.33
N PRO A 158 7.59 17.68 3.97
CA PRO A 158 8.33 16.53 4.48
C PRO A 158 8.50 16.63 5.98
N SER A 159 8.59 15.48 6.66
CA SER A 159 8.80 15.38 8.10
C SER A 159 10.08 16.06 8.60
N PHE A 160 11.02 16.31 7.71
CA PHE A 160 12.23 17.07 7.96
C PHE A 160 12.20 18.31 7.09
N GLU A 161 12.60 19.45 7.65
CA GLU A 161 12.58 20.77 7.00
C GLU A 161 13.42 20.86 5.72
N ASN A 162 14.07 19.77 5.34
CA ASN A 162 14.95 19.80 4.18
C ASN A 162 14.94 18.44 3.47
N ILE A 163 14.18 18.36 2.38
CA ILE A 163 14.13 17.18 1.48
C ILE A 163 15.53 16.81 0.95
N ASN A 164 16.44 17.76 0.87
CA ASN A 164 17.83 17.56 0.43
C ASN A 164 18.76 17.03 1.53
N LYS A 165 18.31 16.98 2.78
CA LYS A 165 19.04 16.27 3.82
C LYS A 165 18.77 14.79 3.67
N LYS A 166 19.82 14.00 3.58
CA LYS A 166 19.78 12.53 3.51
C LYS A 166 19.28 11.86 4.81
N GLU A 167 18.68 12.61 5.69
CA GLU A 167 18.08 12.11 6.93
C GLU A 167 16.64 11.70 6.64
N VAL A 168 16.45 10.42 6.53
CA VAL A 168 15.14 9.80 6.34
C VAL A 168 14.51 9.43 7.67
N MET A 169 13.18 9.37 7.70
CA MET A 169 12.47 9.00 8.90
C MET A 169 12.72 7.53 9.28
N PHE A 170 12.71 6.63 8.29
CA PHE A 170 12.95 5.21 8.46
C PHE A 170 14.10 4.76 7.56
N PRO A 171 15.34 4.72 8.07
CA PRO A 171 16.49 4.33 7.29
C PRO A 171 16.51 2.82 7.04
N GLY A 172 16.96 2.45 5.86
CA GLY A 172 17.10 1.06 5.45
C GLY A 172 15.78 0.39 5.07
N TYR A 173 15.86 -0.84 4.65
CA TYR A 173 14.74 -1.58 4.06
C TYR A 173 13.76 -2.20 5.08
N LYS A 174 14.13 -2.33 6.36
CA LYS A 174 13.29 -3.00 7.36
C LYS A 174 11.91 -2.38 7.52
N PHE A 175 11.81 -1.05 7.36
CA PHE A 175 10.57 -0.29 7.41
C PHE A 175 10.56 0.76 6.29
N GLY A 176 11.01 0.35 5.11
CA GLY A 176 11.28 1.23 3.98
C GLY A 176 10.07 1.55 3.11
N GLY A 177 8.91 0.98 3.39
CA GLY A 177 7.66 1.21 2.65
C GLY A 177 6.44 1.14 3.56
N PRO A 178 6.31 2.06 4.56
CA PRO A 178 5.20 1.98 5.50
C PRO A 178 3.85 2.21 4.81
N SER A 179 2.88 1.36 5.13
CA SER A 179 1.48 1.48 4.77
C SER A 179 0.67 1.60 6.05
N PHE A 180 -0.01 2.73 6.24
CA PHE A 180 -0.79 2.98 7.44
C PHE A 180 -2.00 2.05 7.53
N VAL A 181 -2.29 1.58 8.74
CA VAL A 181 -3.52 0.84 9.03
C VAL A 181 -4.66 1.84 9.17
N ASN A 182 -5.63 1.78 8.27
CA ASN A 182 -6.79 2.66 8.27
C ASN A 182 -7.93 2.09 9.11
N PHE A 183 -8.60 2.96 9.90
CA PHE A 183 -9.70 2.63 10.80
C PHE A 183 -10.98 3.42 10.43
N GLY A 184 -11.36 3.43 9.16
CA GLY A 184 -12.53 4.12 8.68
C GLY A 184 -12.33 5.61 8.43
N LYS A 185 -13.44 6.34 8.39
CA LYS A 185 -13.47 7.77 8.10
C LYS A 185 -12.66 8.55 9.12
N ASN A 186 -11.67 9.36 8.64
CA ASN A 186 -10.81 10.18 9.51
C ASN A 186 -10.22 9.40 10.69
N ASN A 187 -9.98 8.10 10.52
CA ASN A 187 -9.48 7.19 11.56
C ASN A 187 -10.40 7.04 12.79
N GLU A 188 -11.70 7.35 12.70
CA GLU A 188 -12.66 7.42 13.81
C GLU A 188 -12.89 6.07 14.53
N ASN A 189 -12.58 4.96 13.88
CA ASN A 189 -12.75 3.62 14.45
C ASN A 189 -11.46 3.07 15.05
N ALA A 190 -10.44 3.91 15.27
CA ALA A 190 -9.22 3.51 15.98
C ALA A 190 -9.57 2.89 17.34
N ARG A 191 -8.89 1.80 17.69
CA ARG A 191 -9.18 1.05 18.93
C ARG A 191 -8.41 1.58 20.13
N ASP A 192 -7.45 2.45 19.88
CA ASP A 192 -6.61 3.11 20.88
C ASP A 192 -6.06 4.44 20.30
N ASP A 193 -5.16 5.09 21.02
CA ASP A 193 -4.54 6.36 20.60
C ASP A 193 -3.33 6.18 19.67
N TYR A 194 -3.07 4.96 19.17
CA TYR A 194 -1.96 4.71 18.27
C TYR A 194 -2.39 4.73 16.80
N VAL A 195 -1.50 5.23 15.97
CA VAL A 195 -1.47 4.99 14.53
C VAL A 195 -0.52 3.83 14.27
N TYR A 196 -0.98 2.86 13.52
CA TYR A 196 -0.22 1.68 13.13
C TYR A 196 0.18 1.76 11.67
N ALA A 197 1.33 1.18 11.33
CA ALA A 197 1.73 0.98 9.94
C ALA A 197 2.43 -0.36 9.77
N VAL A 198 2.15 -1.03 8.65
CA VAL A 198 2.87 -2.22 8.21
C VAL A 198 3.87 -1.84 7.14
N SER A 199 5.00 -2.55 7.05
CA SER A 199 5.98 -2.36 5.98
C SER A 199 6.54 -3.69 5.53
N GLY A 200 6.53 -3.92 4.22
CA GLY A 200 7.33 -4.95 3.60
C GLY A 200 8.82 -4.57 3.63
N ASP A 201 9.70 -5.56 3.47
CA ASP A 201 11.14 -5.35 3.40
C ASP A 201 11.66 -5.12 1.96
N GLN A 202 10.79 -5.19 0.97
CA GLN A 202 11.08 -4.90 -0.43
C GLN A 202 9.85 -4.32 -1.15
N TRP A 203 10.05 -3.77 -2.34
CA TRP A 203 8.99 -3.28 -3.22
C TRP A 203 8.04 -4.41 -3.63
N ASP A 204 8.61 -5.48 -4.16
CA ASP A 204 7.95 -6.74 -4.52
C ASP A 204 8.77 -7.91 -3.96
N ASN A 205 8.28 -9.11 -3.99
CA ASN A 205 9.01 -10.32 -3.63
C ASN A 205 9.91 -10.23 -2.36
N GLY A 206 9.55 -9.38 -1.41
CA GLY A 206 10.09 -9.37 -0.07
C GLY A 206 9.66 -10.62 0.70
N SER A 207 10.12 -10.74 1.93
CA SER A 207 9.85 -11.92 2.74
C SER A 207 9.18 -11.63 4.07
N ASN A 208 9.20 -10.38 4.51
CA ASN A 208 8.79 -10.02 5.85
C ASN A 208 7.90 -8.79 5.85
N ILE A 209 6.88 -8.81 6.70
CA ILE A 209 6.09 -7.65 7.06
C ILE A 209 6.36 -7.32 8.52
N ARG A 210 6.73 -6.07 8.81
CA ARG A 210 6.89 -5.54 10.16
C ARG A 210 5.76 -4.60 10.49
N LEU A 211 5.44 -4.50 11.77
CA LEU A 211 4.43 -3.59 12.29
C LEU A 211 5.10 -2.57 13.20
N GLY A 212 4.85 -1.30 12.90
CA GLY A 212 5.19 -0.17 13.76
C GLY A 212 3.95 0.54 14.27
N ARG A 213 4.10 1.27 15.37
CA ARG A 213 3.07 2.14 15.92
C ARG A 213 3.65 3.43 16.46
N VAL A 214 2.81 4.43 16.59
CA VAL A 214 3.15 5.73 17.20
C VAL A 214 1.88 6.36 17.76
N LEU A 215 1.97 7.12 18.84
CA LEU A 215 0.84 7.93 19.28
C LEU A 215 0.41 8.89 18.17
N LYS A 216 -0.91 9.06 17.98
CA LYS A 216 -1.49 9.82 16.87
C LYS A 216 -1.03 11.28 16.79
N ASP A 217 -0.65 11.89 17.91
CA ASP A 217 -0.09 13.24 17.98
C ASP A 217 1.43 13.30 17.76
N LYS A 218 2.09 12.15 17.54
CA LYS A 218 3.54 11.98 17.40
C LYS A 218 3.97 11.37 16.06
N ILE A 219 3.08 11.27 15.09
CA ILE A 219 3.35 10.57 13.80
C ILE A 219 4.65 11.07 13.16
N MET A 220 4.91 12.37 13.24
CA MET A 220 6.08 13.01 12.62
C MET A 220 7.36 12.91 13.43
N LEU A 221 7.33 12.33 14.63
CA LEU A 221 8.48 12.18 15.53
C LEU A 221 9.00 10.74 15.45
N ARG A 222 10.09 10.53 14.71
CA ARG A 222 10.68 9.20 14.53
C ARG A 222 11.01 8.51 15.86
N GLU A 223 11.52 9.23 16.83
CA GLU A 223 11.90 8.72 18.13
C GLU A 223 10.73 8.20 18.97
N CYS A 224 9.49 8.56 18.58
CA CYS A 224 8.26 8.09 19.22
C CYS A 224 7.69 6.82 18.57
N TRP A 225 8.24 6.39 17.44
CA TRP A 225 7.82 5.15 16.80
C TRP A 225 8.38 3.94 17.54
N GLU A 226 7.53 2.92 17.65
CA GLU A 226 7.85 1.63 18.25
C GLU A 226 7.50 0.50 17.27
N TRP A 227 8.26 -0.58 17.32
CA TRP A 227 8.07 -1.77 16.47
C TRP A 227 7.92 -3.01 17.32
N VAL A 228 7.13 -3.98 16.83
CA VAL A 228 7.02 -5.29 17.48
C VAL A 228 8.41 -5.95 17.51
N CYS A 229 8.87 -6.32 18.70
CA CYS A 229 10.18 -6.94 18.90
C CYS A 229 10.09 -8.32 19.57
N ALA A 230 8.96 -8.65 20.19
CA ALA A 230 8.71 -9.94 20.82
C ALA A 230 7.21 -10.12 21.05
N TYR A 231 6.83 -11.28 21.58
CA TYR A 231 5.47 -11.54 22.07
C TYR A 231 5.52 -12.03 23.51
N THR A 232 4.52 -11.65 24.29
CA THR A 232 4.29 -12.21 25.62
C THR A 232 3.83 -13.66 25.51
N HIS A 233 3.75 -14.36 26.63
CA HIS A 233 3.19 -15.72 26.68
C HIS A 233 1.69 -15.77 26.36
N THR A 234 0.98 -14.63 26.43
CA THR A 234 -0.42 -14.47 26.03
C THR A 234 -0.59 -14.13 24.55
N GLY A 235 0.51 -13.87 23.83
CA GLY A 235 0.49 -13.49 22.42
C GLY A 235 0.37 -11.99 22.16
N ASP A 236 0.45 -11.16 23.20
CA ASP A 236 0.45 -9.71 23.06
C ASP A 236 1.81 -9.21 22.54
N ALA A 237 1.81 -8.19 21.71
CA ALA A 237 3.03 -7.61 21.16
C ALA A 237 3.84 -6.87 22.22
N VAL A 238 5.15 -7.10 22.22
CA VAL A 238 6.15 -6.31 22.96
C VAL A 238 6.81 -5.35 22.00
N TRP A 239 6.99 -4.11 22.41
CA TRP A 239 7.40 -3.01 21.55
C TRP A 239 8.78 -2.48 21.90
N SER A 240 9.57 -2.10 20.90
CA SER A 240 10.86 -1.43 21.03
C SER A 240 10.89 -0.17 20.18
N ASN A 241 11.50 0.89 20.67
CA ASN A 241 11.75 2.12 19.90
C ASN A 241 12.96 2.00 18.94
N LYS A 242 13.62 0.86 18.91
CA LYS A 242 14.72 0.56 17.99
C LYS A 242 14.23 -0.30 16.85
N LEU A 243 14.27 0.24 15.63
CA LEU A 243 13.88 -0.50 14.43
C LEU A 243 14.73 -1.77 14.23
N ASP A 244 15.97 -1.78 14.70
CA ASP A 244 16.84 -2.94 14.58
C ASP A 244 16.39 -4.14 15.43
N ASP A 245 15.68 -3.90 16.52
CA ASP A 245 15.10 -4.95 17.35
C ASP A 245 13.82 -5.54 16.74
N SER A 246 13.28 -4.91 15.68
CA SER A 246 12.00 -5.30 15.11
C SER A 246 12.02 -6.70 14.53
N MET A 247 11.01 -7.49 14.89
CA MET A 247 10.74 -8.79 14.28
C MET A 247 9.54 -8.71 13.31
N PRO A 248 9.50 -9.57 12.30
CA PRO A 248 8.33 -9.66 11.42
C PRO A 248 7.08 -10.15 12.16
N VAL A 249 5.94 -9.56 11.87
CA VAL A 249 4.62 -10.05 12.27
C VAL A 249 4.08 -11.10 11.29
N LEU A 250 4.54 -11.04 10.03
CA LEU A 250 4.25 -12.03 9.00
C LEU A 250 5.51 -12.29 8.17
N SER A 251 5.79 -13.57 7.86
CA SER A 251 6.94 -13.96 7.03
C SER A 251 6.55 -15.01 6.00
N MET A 252 6.80 -14.70 4.73
CA MET A 252 6.64 -15.60 3.59
C MET A 252 7.77 -15.37 2.61
N TYR A 253 8.64 -16.35 2.43
CA TYR A 253 9.85 -16.21 1.62
C TYR A 253 9.54 -15.78 0.18
N LYS A 254 9.99 -14.57 -0.20
CA LYS A 254 9.76 -13.96 -1.51
C LYS A 254 8.30 -13.85 -1.95
N CYS A 255 7.38 -13.66 -0.99
CA CYS A 255 5.95 -13.59 -1.26
C CYS A 255 5.30 -12.31 -0.72
N VAL A 256 6.09 -11.28 -0.45
CA VAL A 256 5.61 -10.02 0.10
C VAL A 256 5.97 -8.88 -0.84
N GLY A 257 4.98 -8.32 -1.50
CA GLY A 257 5.03 -6.98 -2.13
C GLY A 257 4.50 -5.93 -1.17
N CYS A 258 4.39 -4.68 -1.62
CA CYS A 258 3.85 -3.58 -0.80
C CYS A 258 2.54 -3.98 -0.12
N PRO A 259 2.53 -4.19 1.21
CA PRO A 259 1.34 -4.65 1.91
C PRO A 259 0.37 -3.49 2.18
N GLU A 260 -0.88 -3.84 2.43
CA GLU A 260 -1.86 -2.98 3.07
C GLU A 260 -2.52 -3.72 4.23
N MET A 261 -2.83 -2.99 5.29
CA MET A 261 -3.67 -3.48 6.37
C MET A 261 -4.76 -2.46 6.70
N VAL A 262 -5.99 -2.94 6.86
CA VAL A 262 -7.12 -2.14 7.34
C VAL A 262 -7.84 -2.84 8.47
N TYR A 263 -8.51 -2.07 9.33
CA TYR A 263 -9.42 -2.63 10.33
C TYR A 263 -10.85 -2.60 9.79
N LEU A 264 -11.42 -3.77 9.53
CA LEU A 264 -12.80 -3.93 9.09
C LEU A 264 -13.71 -4.06 10.33
N LYS A 265 -14.25 -2.92 10.76
CA LYS A 265 -15.04 -2.80 12.00
C LYS A 265 -16.26 -3.72 12.02
N SER A 266 -16.92 -3.89 10.88
CA SER A 266 -18.13 -4.70 10.74
C SER A 266 -17.97 -6.15 11.21
N ILE A 267 -16.78 -6.69 11.06
CA ILE A 267 -16.44 -8.06 11.45
C ILE A 267 -15.39 -8.13 12.56
N ASN A 268 -14.93 -6.98 13.06
CA ASN A 268 -13.91 -6.88 14.11
C ASN A 268 -12.62 -7.65 13.76
N ARG A 269 -12.08 -7.41 12.55
CA ARG A 269 -10.85 -8.05 12.07
C ARG A 269 -9.94 -7.06 11.35
N TYR A 270 -8.66 -7.29 11.49
CA TYR A 270 -7.65 -6.69 10.62
C TYR A 270 -7.54 -7.53 9.35
N ILE A 271 -7.57 -6.89 8.20
CA ILE A 271 -7.40 -7.51 6.89
C ILE A 271 -6.07 -7.04 6.34
N LEU A 272 -5.15 -7.98 6.14
CA LEU A 272 -3.83 -7.73 5.56
C LEU A 272 -3.80 -8.31 4.16
N MET A 273 -3.47 -7.47 3.19
CA MET A 273 -3.31 -7.86 1.79
C MET A 273 -1.88 -7.65 1.34
N THR A 274 -1.38 -8.56 0.54
CA THR A 274 -0.08 -8.46 -0.12
C THR A 274 -0.09 -9.23 -1.44
N TRP A 275 0.94 -9.06 -2.23
CA TRP A 275 1.08 -9.65 -3.57
C TRP A 275 2.54 -10.05 -3.82
N ARG A 276 2.78 -10.79 -4.88
CA ARG A 276 4.13 -11.08 -5.38
C ARG A 276 4.13 -11.23 -6.90
N LEU A 277 5.29 -11.12 -7.51
CA LEU A 277 5.50 -11.62 -8.88
C LEU A 277 5.48 -13.15 -8.87
N HIS A 278 4.79 -13.73 -9.85
CA HIS A 278 4.66 -15.17 -9.95
C HIS A 278 5.94 -15.83 -10.46
N GLU A 279 6.25 -17.01 -9.96
CA GLU A 279 7.32 -17.96 -10.33
C GLU A 279 8.76 -17.42 -10.40
N ASP A 280 9.12 -16.70 -11.44
CA ASP A 280 10.50 -16.32 -11.76
C ASP A 280 10.85 -14.88 -11.35
N PHE A 281 9.96 -14.25 -10.62
CA PHE A 281 10.11 -12.86 -10.20
C PHE A 281 10.20 -11.87 -11.37
N SER A 282 9.58 -12.21 -12.51
CA SER A 282 9.46 -11.34 -13.66
C SER A 282 8.03 -10.85 -13.85
N TYR A 283 7.89 -9.61 -14.32
CA TYR A 283 6.57 -9.03 -14.66
C TYR A 283 5.92 -9.65 -15.90
N ASN A 284 6.52 -10.67 -16.49
CA ASN A 284 5.97 -11.34 -17.66
C ASN A 284 5.08 -12.53 -17.32
N ASN A 285 5.07 -12.96 -16.07
CA ASN A 285 4.42 -14.22 -15.67
C ASN A 285 3.24 -14.04 -14.70
N GLY A 286 2.72 -12.83 -14.58
CA GLY A 286 1.60 -12.56 -13.68
C GLY A 286 2.01 -12.30 -12.24
N THR A 287 1.03 -12.10 -11.40
CA THR A 287 1.19 -11.85 -9.97
C THR A 287 0.26 -12.76 -9.17
N ASP A 288 0.56 -12.95 -7.90
CA ASP A 288 -0.28 -13.69 -6.96
C ASP A 288 -0.79 -12.77 -5.85
N LEU A 289 -2.03 -12.99 -5.42
CA LEU A 289 -2.69 -12.24 -4.34
C LEU A 289 -2.76 -13.08 -3.07
N PHE A 290 -2.48 -12.46 -1.93
CA PHE A 290 -2.65 -13.04 -0.59
C PHE A 290 -3.51 -12.13 0.27
N ILE A 291 -4.51 -12.70 0.94
CA ILE A 291 -5.34 -12.00 1.94
C ILE A 291 -5.30 -12.78 3.24
N PHE A 292 -4.98 -12.08 4.32
CA PHE A 292 -4.96 -12.63 5.67
C PHE A 292 -5.93 -11.85 6.55
N GLU A 293 -6.36 -12.49 7.64
CA GLU A 293 -7.08 -11.81 8.73
C GLU A 293 -6.39 -12.04 10.06
N SER A 294 -6.64 -11.15 11.01
CA SER A 294 -6.21 -11.32 12.40
C SER A 294 -7.12 -10.56 13.37
N PRO A 295 -7.20 -10.99 14.65
CA PRO A 295 -7.93 -10.27 15.68
C PRO A 295 -7.21 -8.99 16.15
N GLU A 296 -5.88 -8.98 16.08
CA GLU A 296 -5.04 -7.85 16.47
C GLU A 296 -4.06 -7.47 15.33
N PRO A 297 -3.56 -6.21 15.27
CA PRO A 297 -2.70 -5.79 14.17
C PRO A 297 -1.36 -6.53 14.11
N TRP A 298 -0.95 -7.16 15.20
CA TRP A 298 0.24 -8.00 15.28
C TRP A 298 -0.03 -9.50 15.09
N GLY A 299 -1.28 -9.90 14.80
CA GLY A 299 -1.66 -11.29 14.61
C GLY A 299 -2.47 -11.89 15.77
N PRO A 300 -2.54 -13.23 15.89
CA PRO A 300 -2.01 -14.20 14.92
C PRO A 300 -2.75 -14.13 13.58
N PHE A 301 -2.00 -14.21 12.47
CA PHE A 301 -2.57 -14.16 11.14
C PHE A 301 -3.05 -15.53 10.67
N SER A 302 -4.20 -15.53 9.97
CA SER A 302 -4.76 -16.68 9.29
C SER A 302 -5.01 -16.35 7.81
N LEU A 303 -4.75 -17.30 6.92
CA LEU A 303 -4.94 -17.13 5.48
C LEU A 303 -6.43 -17.19 5.14
N VAL A 304 -6.95 -16.12 4.56
CA VAL A 304 -8.31 -16.01 4.03
C VAL A 304 -8.35 -16.50 2.58
N TYR A 305 -7.47 -15.96 1.76
CA TYR A 305 -7.52 -16.18 0.32
C TYR A 305 -6.11 -16.15 -0.29
N PHE A 306 -5.93 -17.00 -1.28
CA PHE A 306 -4.77 -17.01 -2.17
C PHE A 306 -5.24 -17.22 -3.59
N GLU A 307 -4.78 -16.38 -4.50
CA GLU A 307 -5.05 -16.50 -5.93
C GLU A 307 -3.73 -16.50 -6.69
N GLU A 308 -3.41 -17.64 -7.28
CA GLU A 308 -2.31 -17.81 -8.21
C GLU A 308 -2.69 -17.17 -9.55
N TYR A 309 -1.82 -16.38 -10.14
CA TYR A 309 -2.09 -15.61 -11.36
C TYR A 309 -3.32 -14.70 -11.24
N TRP A 310 -3.30 -13.88 -10.18
CA TRP A 310 -4.35 -12.90 -9.94
C TRP A 310 -4.69 -12.10 -11.20
N GLU A 311 -5.97 -12.06 -11.61
CA GLU A 311 -6.46 -11.48 -12.86
C GLU A 311 -5.83 -12.08 -14.14
N GLY A 312 -5.25 -13.29 -14.05
CA GLY A 312 -4.63 -13.98 -15.18
C GLY A 312 -3.15 -13.68 -15.38
N LYS A 313 -2.55 -14.35 -16.35
CA LYS A 313 -1.08 -14.35 -16.53
C LYS A 313 -0.51 -13.07 -17.15
N THR A 314 -1.32 -12.22 -17.73
CA THR A 314 -0.85 -11.11 -18.58
C THR A 314 -1.17 -9.74 -18.01
N PHE A 315 -2.05 -9.65 -17.00
CA PHE A 315 -2.48 -8.36 -16.49
C PHE A 315 -1.54 -7.77 -15.43
N ASN A 316 -0.87 -8.58 -14.63
CA ASN A 316 0.07 -8.16 -13.57
C ASN A 316 -0.49 -7.11 -12.61
N PRO A 317 -1.61 -7.36 -11.89
CA PRO A 317 -2.09 -6.47 -10.86
C PRO A 317 -1.15 -6.46 -9.65
N TYR A 318 -1.08 -5.35 -8.94
CA TYR A 318 -0.27 -5.18 -7.74
C TYR A 318 -0.81 -4.10 -6.81
N CYS A 319 -0.27 -4.04 -5.59
CA CYS A 319 -0.70 -3.11 -4.55
C CYS A 319 -2.21 -3.15 -4.30
N PRO A 320 -2.77 -4.28 -3.85
CA PRO A 320 -4.18 -4.36 -3.51
C PRO A 320 -4.51 -3.42 -2.35
N ARG A 321 -5.64 -2.69 -2.46
CA ARG A 321 -6.16 -1.74 -1.47
C ARG A 321 -7.60 -2.04 -1.16
N LEU A 322 -8.01 -1.83 0.09
CA LEU A 322 -9.39 -1.97 0.54
C LEU A 322 -9.92 -0.62 1.03
N PRO A 323 -10.52 0.21 0.15
CA PRO A 323 -11.08 1.50 0.54
C PRO A 323 -12.26 1.32 1.50
N LEU A 324 -12.10 1.68 2.76
CA LEU A 324 -13.13 1.47 3.79
C LEU A 324 -14.41 2.26 3.56
N LYS A 325 -14.36 3.35 2.77
CA LYS A 325 -15.55 4.08 2.30
C LYS A 325 -16.45 3.22 1.41
N TRP A 326 -15.87 2.28 0.69
CA TRP A 326 -16.56 1.45 -0.30
C TRP A 326 -16.94 0.06 0.24
N VAL A 327 -16.98 -0.09 1.56
CA VAL A 327 -17.59 -1.25 2.20
C VAL A 327 -19.11 -1.07 2.20
N GLU A 328 -19.81 -2.07 1.68
CA GLU A 328 -21.27 -2.04 1.56
C GLU A 328 -21.94 -2.14 2.96
N PRO A 329 -23.23 -1.80 3.07
CA PRO A 329 -23.94 -1.82 4.34
C PRO A 329 -23.99 -3.20 5.03
N ASP A 330 -23.81 -4.30 4.30
CA ASP A 330 -23.72 -5.64 4.88
C ASP A 330 -22.42 -5.88 5.64
N GLY A 331 -21.45 -4.97 5.49
CA GLY A 331 -20.19 -4.96 6.19
C GLY A 331 -19.17 -6.01 5.74
N VAL A 332 -19.50 -6.82 4.73
CA VAL A 332 -18.63 -7.90 4.18
C VAL A 332 -18.47 -7.83 2.68
N THR A 333 -19.34 -7.11 1.98
CA THR A 333 -19.17 -6.82 0.55
C THR A 333 -18.30 -5.57 0.42
N CYS A 334 -17.23 -5.69 -0.34
CA CYS A 334 -16.17 -4.71 -0.44
C CYS A 334 -15.76 -4.48 -1.90
N TRP A 335 -15.03 -3.42 -2.12
CA TRP A 335 -14.35 -3.15 -3.38
C TRP A 335 -12.84 -3.18 -3.14
N MET A 336 -12.12 -3.95 -3.93
CA MET A 336 -10.68 -3.91 -3.98
C MET A 336 -10.24 -2.95 -5.07
N GLN A 337 -9.37 -1.99 -4.72
CA GLN A 337 -8.65 -1.20 -5.69
C GLN A 337 -7.24 -1.77 -5.83
N TYR A 338 -6.67 -1.72 -7.02
CA TYR A 338 -5.31 -2.18 -7.29
C TYR A 338 -4.73 -1.52 -8.52
N SER A 339 -3.42 -1.48 -8.57
CA SER A 339 -2.67 -0.99 -9.72
C SER A 339 -2.54 -2.10 -10.77
N GLY A 340 -2.41 -1.72 -12.01
CA GLY A 340 -2.18 -2.61 -13.13
C GLY A 340 -2.38 -1.84 -14.43
N SER A 341 -1.93 -2.29 -15.53
CA SER A 341 -1.02 -3.37 -15.83
C SER A 341 0.35 -2.76 -16.15
N TRP A 342 1.34 -3.20 -15.47
CA TRP A 342 2.70 -2.89 -15.91
C TRP A 342 3.19 -4.12 -16.68
N SER A 343 2.95 -4.17 -17.97
CA SER A 343 3.44 -5.25 -18.82
C SER A 343 4.19 -4.71 -20.01
N PRO A 344 5.38 -5.21 -20.28
CA PRO A 344 6.10 -4.92 -21.50
C PRO A 344 5.52 -5.64 -22.74
N LEU A 345 4.42 -6.41 -22.58
CA LEU A 345 3.81 -7.12 -23.67
C LEU A 345 3.17 -6.15 -24.67
N PRO A 346 3.31 -6.39 -25.98
CA PRO A 346 2.77 -5.52 -27.05
C PRO A 346 1.24 -5.33 -26.97
N GLU A 347 0.55 -6.26 -26.32
CA GLU A 347 -0.90 -6.21 -26.11
C GLU A 347 -1.32 -5.31 -24.95
N ALA A 348 -0.43 -5.03 -24.00
CA ALA A 348 -0.57 -3.96 -23.04
C ALA A 348 -0.21 -2.67 -23.76
N GLN A 349 -1.08 -2.22 -24.66
CA GLN A 349 -0.92 -0.92 -25.33
C GLN A 349 -0.56 0.14 -24.29
N GLU A 350 0.62 0.73 -24.45
CA GLU A 350 1.26 1.67 -23.55
C GLU A 350 0.27 2.57 -22.83
N GLY A 351 0.25 2.51 -21.52
CA GLY A 351 -0.61 3.32 -20.68
C GLY A 351 -2.08 2.93 -20.58
N LYS A 352 -2.60 1.97 -21.36
CA LYS A 352 -4.03 1.61 -21.33
C LYS A 352 -4.47 0.99 -20.01
N TYR A 353 -3.58 0.34 -19.29
CA TYR A 353 -3.90 -0.37 -18.05
C TYR A 353 -3.10 0.10 -16.83
N TYR A 354 -2.13 0.98 -17.00
CA TYR A 354 -1.34 1.57 -15.93
C TYR A 354 -2.14 2.68 -15.22
N ARG A 355 -3.07 2.23 -14.38
CA ARG A 355 -4.08 3.07 -13.73
C ARG A 355 -4.73 2.36 -12.56
N SER A 356 -5.61 3.06 -11.87
CA SER A 356 -6.50 2.48 -10.86
C SER A 356 -7.48 1.50 -11.51
N ASN A 357 -7.58 0.31 -10.95
CA ASN A 357 -8.56 -0.70 -11.27
C ASN A 357 -9.31 -1.07 -10.00
N ILE A 358 -10.59 -1.44 -10.14
CA ILE A 358 -11.40 -1.87 -9.01
C ILE A 358 -12.15 -3.15 -9.35
N ARG A 359 -12.44 -3.94 -8.31
CA ARG A 359 -13.25 -5.15 -8.44
C ARG A 359 -14.04 -5.39 -7.16
N LYS A 360 -15.33 -5.70 -7.33
CA LYS A 360 -16.22 -6.01 -6.20
C LYS A 360 -16.03 -7.44 -5.75
N PHE A 361 -15.99 -7.63 -4.42
CA PHE A 361 -15.88 -8.96 -3.81
C PHE A 361 -16.64 -9.01 -2.48
N LYS A 362 -16.85 -10.21 -1.97
CA LYS A 362 -17.48 -10.45 -0.68
C LYS A 362 -16.67 -11.42 0.16
N PHE A 363 -16.45 -11.09 1.43
CA PHE A 363 -15.93 -12.04 2.40
C PHE A 363 -16.99 -13.09 2.74
N ILE A 364 -16.59 -14.35 2.77
CA ILE A 364 -17.42 -15.51 3.18
C ILE A 364 -17.15 -15.74 4.66
N ILE A 365 -18.12 -15.41 5.51
CA ILE A 365 -18.05 -15.52 6.98
C ILE A 365 -18.69 -16.85 7.42
#